data_83c613305c53052a307e64701d75cf24
#
_entry.id   83c613305c53052a307e64701d75cf24
#
_cell.length_a   1.000
_cell.length_b   1.000
_cell.length_c   1.000
_cell.angle_alpha   90.00
_cell.angle_beta   90.00
_cell.angle_gamma   90.00
#
_symmetry.space_group_name_H-M   'P 1'
#
loop_
_entity.id
_entity.type
_entity.pdbx_description
1 polymer ?
#
loop_
_entity_poly.entity_id
_entity_poly.type
_entity_poly.pdbx_seq_one_letter_code
_entity_poly.pdbx_strand_id
1 'polypeptide(L)'
;PDEFHGHPGGISRVVLGPEVANADRPDALDSERLIIHTNEYAVGGDSGHAHKHADQEQAFYILEGRMEVTVGDKTYQAGPGDCVFLPRNVMHGHRNIGDVPLKFLFISTRLDG
;
A
#
# COMPACT_ATOMS: atom_id res chain seq x y z
N PRO A 1 -0.35 -14.77 4.66
CA PRO A 1 -0.13 -13.60 3.82
C PRO A 1 0.54 -13.99 2.52
N ASP A 2 0.07 -13.41 1.45
CA ASP A 2 0.53 -13.72 0.12
C ASP A 2 1.37 -12.60 -0.45
N GLU A 3 2.30 -12.97 -1.33
CA GLU A 3 3.07 -11.97 -2.04
C GLU A 3 2.16 -11.21 -2.98
N PHE A 4 2.31 -9.88 -3.05
CA PHE A 4 1.55 -9.05 -3.95
C PHE A 4 1.86 -9.42 -5.38
N HIS A 5 0.80 -9.64 -6.16
CA HIS A 5 0.95 -9.84 -7.58
C HIS A 5 1.52 -8.56 -8.22
N GLY A 6 2.65 -8.68 -8.89
CA GLY A 6 3.33 -7.56 -9.51
C GLY A 6 4.11 -6.67 -8.54
N HIS A 7 4.26 -7.07 -7.27
CA HIS A 7 5.00 -6.33 -6.26
C HIS A 7 6.12 -7.21 -5.70
N PRO A 8 7.27 -7.25 -6.34
CA PRO A 8 8.37 -8.12 -5.93
C PRO A 8 8.79 -7.90 -4.48
N GLY A 9 8.86 -8.97 -3.71
CA GLY A 9 9.24 -8.92 -2.30
C GLY A 9 8.16 -8.38 -1.38
N GLY A 10 6.94 -8.17 -1.89
CA GLY A 10 5.85 -7.61 -1.10
C GLY A 10 4.93 -8.68 -0.53
N ILE A 11 4.49 -8.48 0.69
CA ILE A 11 3.50 -9.31 1.37
C ILE A 11 2.40 -8.40 1.86
N SER A 12 1.14 -8.79 1.62
CA SER A 12 -0.01 -8.00 2.01
C SER A 12 -0.97 -8.80 2.87
N ARG A 13 -1.58 -8.12 3.83
CA ARG A 13 -2.60 -8.72 4.68
C ARG A 13 -3.77 -7.77 4.80
N VAL A 14 -4.96 -8.22 4.41
CA VAL A 14 -6.18 -7.43 4.54
C VAL A 14 -6.55 -7.32 6.01
N VAL A 15 -6.80 -6.10 6.47
CA VAL A 15 -7.31 -5.82 7.81
C VAL A 15 -8.79 -5.44 7.73
N LEU A 16 -9.15 -4.69 6.71
CA LEU A 16 -10.50 -4.19 6.50
C LEU A 16 -10.74 -4.00 5.02
N GLY A 17 -11.88 -4.38 4.52
CA GLY A 17 -12.20 -4.15 3.11
C GLY A 17 -13.60 -4.58 2.74
N PRO A 18 -14.12 -4.08 1.62
CA PRO A 18 -15.42 -4.50 1.11
C PRO A 18 -15.38 -5.98 0.76
N GLU A 19 -16.48 -6.65 1.08
CA GLU A 19 -16.63 -8.06 0.74
C GLU A 19 -15.42 -8.86 1.19
N VAL A 20 -15.06 -8.72 2.45
CA VAL A 20 -14.05 -9.59 3.03
C VAL A 20 -14.64 -10.99 3.07
N ALA A 21 -15.07 -11.40 1.94
CA ALA A 21 -15.52 -12.75 1.72
C ALA A 21 -14.35 -13.70 1.56
N ASN A 22 -13.15 -13.20 1.67
CA ASN A 22 -12.00 -14.08 1.69
C ASN A 22 -12.01 -14.81 3.02
N ALA A 23 -12.59 -15.98 3.00
CA ALA A 23 -12.68 -16.83 4.16
C ALA A 23 -11.32 -17.10 4.80
N ASP A 24 -10.25 -16.81 4.10
CA ASP A 24 -8.89 -16.98 4.60
C ASP A 24 -8.52 -15.95 5.67
N ARG A 25 -9.35 -14.94 5.88
CA ARG A 25 -9.08 -13.85 6.79
C ARG A 25 -10.25 -13.61 7.74
N PRO A 26 -10.55 -14.59 8.60
CA PRO A 26 -11.71 -14.49 9.49
C PRO A 26 -11.62 -13.34 10.49
N ASP A 27 -10.43 -12.81 10.72
CA ASP A 27 -10.20 -11.69 11.62
C ASP A 27 -10.27 -10.33 10.91
N ALA A 28 -10.45 -10.32 9.61
CA ALA A 28 -10.60 -9.07 8.87
C ALA A 28 -12.03 -8.55 9.01
N LEU A 29 -12.16 -7.22 8.98
CA LEU A 29 -13.44 -6.55 9.10
C LEU A 29 -14.02 -6.21 7.74
N ASP A 30 -15.33 -6.26 7.63
CA ASP A 30 -16.03 -5.89 6.41
C ASP A 30 -16.37 -4.40 6.42
N SER A 31 -16.25 -3.75 5.27
CA SER A 31 -16.54 -2.33 5.11
C SER A 31 -17.19 -2.08 3.76
N GLU A 32 -17.80 -0.90 3.58
CA GLU A 32 -18.40 -0.57 2.29
C GLU A 32 -17.39 -0.04 1.29
N ARG A 33 -16.48 0.84 1.73
CA ARG A 33 -15.57 1.55 0.83
C ARG A 33 -14.13 1.60 1.30
N LEU A 34 -13.92 1.60 2.61
CA LEU A 34 -12.59 1.74 3.18
C LEU A 34 -11.85 0.43 3.11
N ILE A 35 -10.60 0.49 2.64
CA ILE A 35 -9.73 -0.66 2.52
C ILE A 35 -8.47 -0.39 3.33
N ILE A 36 -8.09 -1.30 4.20
CA ILE A 36 -6.84 -1.20 4.96
C ILE A 36 -6.11 -2.53 4.87
N HIS A 37 -4.85 -2.45 4.45
CA HIS A 37 -3.94 -3.59 4.43
C HIS A 37 -2.71 -3.26 5.27
N THR A 38 -2.12 -4.27 5.90
CA THR A 38 -0.74 -4.17 6.35
C THR A 38 0.13 -4.74 5.24
N ASN A 39 1.18 -4.02 4.89
CA ASN A 39 2.09 -4.43 3.83
C ASN A 39 3.51 -4.53 4.38
N GLU A 40 4.25 -5.51 3.87
CA GLU A 40 5.65 -5.68 4.21
C GLU A 40 6.44 -5.96 2.94
N TYR A 41 7.51 -5.20 2.75
CA TYR A 41 8.42 -5.37 1.62
C TYR A 41 9.79 -5.75 2.13
N ALA A 42 10.35 -6.82 1.61
CA ALA A 42 11.73 -7.20 1.90
C ALA A 42 12.68 -6.10 1.41
N VAL A 43 13.91 -6.12 1.91
CA VAL A 43 14.96 -5.23 1.43
C VAL A 43 15.07 -5.37 -0.10
N GLY A 44 15.03 -4.24 -0.80
CA GLY A 44 15.04 -4.22 -2.26
C GLY A 44 13.69 -4.47 -2.92
N GLY A 45 12.66 -4.78 -2.15
CA GLY A 45 11.33 -4.98 -2.72
C GLY A 45 10.73 -3.68 -3.23
N ASP A 46 9.91 -3.78 -4.28
CA ASP A 46 9.28 -2.60 -4.89
C ASP A 46 7.87 -2.90 -5.40
N SER A 47 7.17 -1.86 -5.81
CA SER A 47 5.81 -2.01 -6.32
C SER A 47 5.73 -2.46 -7.78
N GLY A 48 6.88 -2.66 -8.42
CA GLY A 48 6.92 -2.94 -9.85
C GLY A 48 6.74 -1.67 -10.67
N HIS A 49 5.98 -1.78 -11.75
CA HIS A 49 5.72 -0.62 -12.61
C HIS A 49 4.85 0.41 -11.88
N ALA A 50 5.12 1.69 -12.14
CA ALA A 50 4.26 2.74 -11.67
C ALA A 50 2.85 2.58 -12.26
N HIS A 51 1.85 2.91 -11.46
CA HIS A 51 0.45 2.77 -11.85
C HIS A 51 -0.38 3.90 -11.26
N LYS A 52 -1.64 3.97 -11.68
CA LYS A 52 -2.58 4.95 -11.15
C LYS A 52 -3.97 4.33 -11.03
N HIS A 53 -4.77 4.92 -10.16
CA HIS A 53 -6.15 4.50 -9.96
C HIS A 53 -7.08 5.68 -10.18
N ALA A 54 -8.09 5.49 -11.02
CA ALA A 54 -9.03 6.56 -11.34
C ALA A 54 -10.13 6.72 -10.29
N ASP A 55 -10.42 5.65 -9.56
CA ASP A 55 -11.57 5.54 -8.68
C ASP A 55 -11.20 5.37 -7.20
N GLN A 56 -9.96 5.63 -6.84
CA GLN A 56 -9.49 5.46 -5.47
C GLN A 56 -8.55 6.57 -5.06
N GLU A 57 -8.72 7.04 -3.83
CA GLU A 57 -7.67 7.75 -3.12
C GLU A 57 -6.97 6.77 -2.20
N GLN A 58 -5.66 6.92 -2.05
CA GLN A 58 -4.85 5.99 -1.28
C GLN A 58 -3.87 6.75 -0.40
N ALA A 59 -3.43 6.09 0.66
CA ALA A 59 -2.40 6.62 1.53
C ALA A 59 -1.58 5.47 2.09
N PHE A 60 -0.32 5.78 2.38
CA PHE A 60 0.56 4.89 3.14
C PHE A 60 0.90 5.55 4.46
N TYR A 61 0.92 4.78 5.53
CA TYR A 61 1.43 5.21 6.82
C TYR A 61 2.57 4.27 7.21
N ILE A 62 3.78 4.82 7.34
CA ILE A 62 4.98 4.00 7.53
C ILE A 62 5.11 3.60 8.99
N LEU A 63 5.31 2.30 9.23
CA LEU A 63 5.49 1.74 10.57
C LEU A 63 6.95 1.44 10.86
N GLU A 64 7.66 0.84 9.90
CA GLU A 64 9.09 0.51 10.01
C GLU A 64 9.76 0.65 8.66
N GLY A 65 11.05 0.98 8.69
CA GLY A 65 11.86 1.03 7.48
C GLY A 65 11.77 2.36 6.77
N ARG A 66 12.22 2.39 5.53
CA ARG A 66 12.22 3.59 4.69
C ARG A 66 11.70 3.27 3.32
N MET A 67 10.83 4.13 2.83
CA MET A 67 10.22 4.00 1.52
C MET A 67 10.67 5.14 0.61
N GLU A 68 11.01 4.82 -0.62
CA GLU A 68 11.05 5.82 -1.68
C GLU A 68 9.73 5.72 -2.44
N VAL A 69 9.06 6.84 -2.59
CA VAL A 69 7.76 6.88 -3.28
C VAL A 69 7.80 7.97 -4.33
N THR A 70 7.36 7.63 -5.53
CA THR A 70 7.21 8.57 -6.63
C THR A 70 5.73 8.81 -6.85
N VAL A 71 5.33 10.07 -6.83
CA VAL A 71 3.94 10.49 -7.05
C VAL A 71 3.98 11.53 -8.15
N GLY A 72 3.42 11.17 -9.31
CA GLY A 72 3.54 12.01 -10.49
C GLY A 72 5.00 12.14 -10.93
N ASP A 73 5.51 13.36 -10.93
CA ASP A 73 6.89 13.66 -11.32
C ASP A 73 7.81 13.92 -10.11
N LYS A 74 7.32 13.69 -8.89
CA LYS A 74 8.07 13.97 -7.65
C LYS A 74 8.39 12.69 -6.91
N THR A 75 9.58 12.64 -6.35
CA THR A 75 10.05 11.52 -5.57
C THR A 75 10.34 11.98 -4.14
N TYR A 76 9.86 11.21 -3.18
CA TYR A 76 10.00 11.49 -1.75
C TYR A 76 10.56 10.27 -1.04
N GLN A 77 11.10 10.51 0.15
CA GLN A 77 11.45 9.46 1.09
C GLN A 77 10.58 9.59 2.32
N ALA A 78 10.08 8.46 2.82
CA ALA A 78 9.23 8.41 4.00
C ALA A 78 9.78 7.38 4.99
N GLY A 79 9.70 7.70 6.26
CA GLY A 79 10.12 6.83 7.36
C GLY A 79 8.99 6.67 8.38
N PRO A 80 9.27 5.98 9.50
CA PRO A 80 8.24 5.69 10.51
C PRO A 80 7.51 6.96 10.97
N GLY A 81 6.19 6.91 10.97
CA GLY A 81 5.35 8.03 11.35
C GLY A 81 4.96 8.95 10.22
N ASP A 82 5.55 8.77 9.02
CA ASP A 82 5.21 9.59 7.86
C ASP A 82 3.99 9.01 7.14
N CYS A 83 3.17 9.92 6.60
CA CYS A 83 2.02 9.57 5.79
C CYS A 83 2.25 10.05 4.36
N VAL A 84 2.00 9.19 3.39
CA VAL A 84 2.13 9.51 1.97
C VAL A 84 0.75 9.45 1.35
N PHE A 85 0.32 10.54 0.71
CA PHE A 85 -0.97 10.59 0.02
C PHE A 85 -0.79 10.34 -1.46
N LEU A 86 -1.63 9.48 -2.01
CA LEU A 86 -1.63 9.11 -3.43
C LEU A 86 -2.94 9.57 -4.05
N PRO A 87 -2.94 10.74 -4.70
CA PRO A 87 -4.17 11.24 -5.34
C PRO A 87 -4.67 10.31 -6.43
N ARG A 88 -5.98 10.33 -6.66
CA ARG A 88 -6.55 9.58 -7.77
C ARG A 88 -5.97 10.08 -9.10
N ASN A 89 -5.85 9.16 -10.05
CA ASN A 89 -5.41 9.48 -11.42
C ASN A 89 -3.97 9.99 -11.53
N VAL A 90 -3.15 9.79 -10.51
CA VAL A 90 -1.74 10.18 -10.54
C VAL A 90 -0.89 8.92 -10.49
N MET A 91 0.05 8.82 -11.42
CA MET A 91 0.98 7.69 -11.46
C MET A 91 1.80 7.65 -10.17
N HIS A 92 1.94 6.47 -9.60
CA HIS A 92 2.75 6.31 -8.40
C HIS A 92 3.43 4.94 -8.39
N GLY A 93 4.53 4.87 -7.66
CA GLY A 93 5.27 3.66 -7.40
C GLY A 93 6.09 3.84 -6.14
N HIS A 94 6.52 2.75 -5.55
CA HIS A 94 7.29 2.81 -4.31
C HIS A 94 8.20 1.60 -4.16
N ARG A 95 9.21 1.75 -3.30
CA ARG A 95 10.14 0.66 -3.01
C ARG A 95 10.78 0.82 -1.64
N ASN A 96 11.27 -0.28 -1.11
CA ASN A 96 12.06 -0.28 0.12
C ASN A 96 13.49 0.13 -0.19
N ILE A 97 13.92 1.26 0.34
CA ILE A 97 15.30 1.77 0.17
C ILE A 97 16.13 1.63 1.44
N GLY A 98 15.57 1.01 2.48
CA GLY A 98 16.29 0.80 3.72
C GLY A 98 17.03 -0.53 3.75
N ASP A 99 17.64 -0.82 4.88
CA ASP A 99 18.39 -2.05 5.11
C ASP A 99 17.64 -3.03 6.03
N VAL A 100 16.38 -2.76 6.28
CA VAL A 100 15.46 -3.60 7.06
C VAL A 100 14.16 -3.74 6.28
N PRO A 101 13.32 -4.71 6.62
CA PRO A 101 12.00 -4.81 5.97
C PRO A 101 11.19 -3.53 6.17
N LEU A 102 10.50 -3.11 5.12
CA LEU A 102 9.60 -1.96 5.14
C LEU A 102 8.20 -2.45 5.52
N LYS A 103 7.64 -1.86 6.57
CA LYS A 103 6.26 -2.17 7.00
C LYS A 103 5.43 -0.91 7.00
N PHE A 104 4.25 -0.99 6.40
CA PHE A 104 3.36 0.17 6.32
C PHE A 104 1.91 -0.26 6.22
N LEU A 105 1.03 0.66 6.59
CA LEU A 105 -0.39 0.51 6.34
C LEU A 105 -0.71 1.07 4.95
N PHE A 106 -1.46 0.30 4.18
CA PHE A 106 -2.05 0.75 2.93
C PHE A 106 -3.51 1.05 3.20
N ILE A 107 -3.92 2.28 2.91
CA ILE A 107 -5.28 2.74 3.14
C ILE A 107 -5.82 3.23 1.81
N SER A 108 -7.01 2.76 1.46
CA SER A 108 -7.63 3.13 0.20
C SER A 108 -9.13 3.31 0.40
N THR A 109 -9.70 4.24 -0.34
CA THR A 109 -11.15 4.41 -0.36
C THR A 109 -11.63 4.59 -1.79
N ARG A 110 -12.74 3.93 -2.12
CA ARG A 110 -13.36 4.05 -3.45
C ARG A 110 -14.13 5.36 -3.54
N LEU A 111 -14.02 6.01 -4.69
CA LEU A 111 -14.69 7.27 -4.95
C LEU A 111 -15.91 7.11 -5.86
N ASP A 112 -16.08 5.96 -6.47
CA ASP A 112 -17.25 5.66 -7.27
C ASP A 112 -18.47 5.45 -6.37
N GLY A 113 -19.48 6.09 -6.68
CA GLY A 113 -20.75 6.11 -5.99
C GLY A 113 -21.16 5.08 -4.99
#